data_077eb832df329ead9bb3912ce1766ec7
#
_entry.id   077eb832df329ead9bb3912ce1766ec7
#
_cell.length_a   1.000
_cell.length_b   1.000
_cell.length_c   1.000
_cell.angle_alpha   90.00
_cell.angle_beta   90.00
_cell.angle_gamma   90.00
#
_symmetry.space_group_name_H-M   'P 1'
#
loop_
_entity.id
_entity.type
_entity.pdbx_description
1 polymer ?
#
loop_
_entity_poly.entity_id
_entity_poly.type
_entity_poly.pdbx_seq_one_letter_code
_entity_poly.pdbx_strand_id
1 'polypeptide(L)'
;MTSTETSVETTDRAFAFLRRNERPLKPRSRGVTEIRGTYYTPVGRRYLEDVLEMMGDYVDTLKYAGGSFAVMPREVVRTLNGVCHEHEVEVSTGGFLEYVLTQRGDAVGRYLEECRELGFDIVEISSGFVTLPVDDLVHLTKAVRKAGLKPKPEVGIQFGAGGTSSVEALEAEGTRDVGQAIELAKRHLEAGAHMIMIESEGITEQVREWRTDVVARIVSEVGLEHVMFEAAEPDVFSWYVKNYGIDVNLFVDHSQIVQLECLRAGFWGTQDTCGRMLTYGARNER
;
A
#
# COMPACT_ATOMS: atom_id res chain seq x y z
N MET A 1 -23.00 -0.51 41.04
CA MET A 1 -21.70 -0.07 40.51
C MET A 1 -21.87 -0.02 39.00
N THR A 2 -22.14 1.15 38.51
CA THR A 2 -22.40 1.42 37.10
C THR A 2 -21.06 1.54 36.38
N SER A 3 -20.79 0.59 35.49
CA SER A 3 -19.69 0.68 34.56
C SER A 3 -19.97 1.81 33.58
N THR A 4 -19.19 2.86 33.68
CA THR A 4 -19.10 3.91 32.65
C THR A 4 -18.46 3.30 31.43
N GLU A 5 -19.28 2.95 30.44
CA GLU A 5 -18.83 2.76 29.06
C GLU A 5 -18.26 4.12 28.60
N THR A 6 -16.96 4.19 28.43
CA THR A 6 -16.31 5.30 27.75
C THR A 6 -16.66 5.14 26.27
N SER A 7 -17.78 5.74 25.86
CA SER A 7 -18.05 6.00 24.45
C SER A 7 -16.90 6.86 23.94
N VAL A 8 -16.12 6.31 23.00
CA VAL A 8 -15.22 7.12 22.17
C VAL A 8 -16.08 8.23 21.59
N GLU A 9 -15.84 9.46 21.96
CA GLU A 9 -16.49 10.62 21.38
C GLU A 9 -16.38 10.50 19.88
N THR A 10 -17.52 10.29 19.25
CA THR A 10 -17.65 10.41 17.79
C THR A 10 -17.33 11.84 17.48
N THR A 11 -16.10 12.04 17.04
CA THR A 11 -15.57 13.31 16.60
C THR A 11 -16.57 14.09 15.77
N ASP A 12 -16.42 15.38 15.79
CA ASP A 12 -17.08 16.48 15.06
C ASP A 12 -17.18 16.27 13.53
N ARG A 13 -17.75 15.14 13.13
CA ARG A 13 -17.96 14.79 11.72
C ARG A 13 -19.34 15.22 11.26
N ALA A 14 -19.39 15.80 10.07
CA ALA A 14 -20.64 16.11 9.42
C ALA A 14 -21.53 14.87 9.33
N PHE A 15 -22.84 15.05 9.60
CA PHE A 15 -23.82 13.96 9.55
C PHE A 15 -23.51 12.76 10.46
N ALA A 16 -22.94 12.99 11.64
CA ALA A 16 -22.59 11.95 12.62
C ALA A 16 -23.75 11.03 13.01
N PHE A 17 -25.01 11.45 12.80
CA PHE A 17 -26.22 10.65 13.06
C PHE A 17 -26.44 9.51 12.03
N LEU A 18 -25.74 9.53 10.90
CA LEU A 18 -25.85 8.48 9.89
C LEU A 18 -25.03 7.26 10.30
N ARG A 19 -25.64 6.07 10.17
CA ARG A 19 -24.92 4.82 10.35
C ARG A 19 -23.89 4.63 9.24
N ARG A 20 -22.67 4.26 9.62
CA ARG A 20 -21.60 3.89 8.71
C ARG A 20 -20.82 2.71 9.26
N ASN A 21 -20.02 2.08 8.41
CA ASN A 21 -19.03 1.12 8.85
C ASN A 21 -17.87 1.85 9.52
N GLU A 22 -17.52 1.42 10.72
CA GLU A 22 -16.36 1.95 11.44
C GLU A 22 -15.08 1.24 10.97
N ARG A 23 -13.99 1.98 10.93
CA ARG A 23 -12.65 1.45 10.67
C ARG A 23 -11.84 1.38 11.96
N PRO A 24 -10.87 0.44 12.07
CA PRO A 24 -9.93 0.48 13.18
C PRO A 24 -9.22 1.85 13.26
N LEU A 25 -8.90 2.27 14.48
CA LEU A 25 -8.08 3.47 14.68
C LEU A 25 -6.64 3.22 14.25
N LYS A 26 -5.89 4.28 13.95
CA LYS A 26 -4.45 4.20 13.70
C LYS A 26 -3.67 3.91 15.02
N PRO A 27 -2.55 3.23 14.95
CA PRO A 27 -2.03 2.49 13.81
C PRO A 27 -2.85 1.23 13.56
N ARG A 28 -3.26 1.00 12.31
CA ARG A 28 -4.09 -0.15 11.97
C ARG A 28 -3.30 -1.27 11.29
N SER A 29 -3.73 -2.50 11.50
CA SER A 29 -3.12 -3.69 10.90
C SER A 29 -3.96 -4.30 9.77
N ARG A 30 -5.16 -3.76 9.53
CA ARG A 30 -6.10 -4.21 8.49
C ARG A 30 -6.89 -3.02 7.97
N GLY A 31 -7.34 -3.10 6.75
CA GLY A 31 -7.95 -1.98 6.06
C GLY A 31 -6.95 -0.84 5.85
N VAL A 32 -5.65 -1.15 5.85
CA VAL A 32 -4.58 -0.18 5.63
C VAL A 32 -4.76 0.46 4.27
N THR A 33 -4.61 1.78 4.21
CA THR A 33 -4.65 2.54 2.97
C THR A 33 -3.32 3.23 2.73
N GLU A 34 -2.66 2.83 1.67
CA GLU A 34 -1.52 3.54 1.13
C GLU A 34 -1.98 4.43 -0.03
N ILE A 35 -1.54 5.68 -0.06
CA ILE A 35 -1.81 6.58 -1.18
C ILE A 35 -0.56 6.85 -2.01
N ARG A 36 -0.72 6.99 -3.32
CA ARG A 36 0.34 7.45 -4.21
C ARG A 36 0.58 8.94 -3.99
N GLY A 37 1.81 9.29 -3.67
CA GLY A 37 2.26 10.67 -3.57
C GLY A 37 2.63 11.28 -4.93
N THR A 38 3.68 12.09 -4.94
CA THR A 38 4.19 12.72 -6.17
C THR A 38 4.67 11.68 -7.18
N TYR A 39 4.03 11.65 -8.35
CA TYR A 39 4.48 10.89 -9.52
C TYR A 39 3.92 11.51 -10.81
N TYR A 40 2.64 11.34 -11.09
CA TYR A 40 2.00 11.93 -12.28
C TYR A 40 1.81 13.44 -12.16
N THR A 41 1.62 13.92 -10.94
CA THR A 41 1.46 15.34 -10.62
C THR A 41 2.35 15.71 -9.44
N PRO A 42 2.88 16.93 -9.37
CA PRO A 42 3.56 17.40 -8.18
C PRO A 42 2.60 17.50 -6.99
N VAL A 43 2.88 16.74 -5.94
CA VAL A 43 2.17 16.84 -4.66
C VAL A 43 3.06 17.68 -3.74
N GLY A 44 2.86 19.00 -3.77
CA GLY A 44 3.59 19.93 -2.93
C GLY A 44 2.99 19.99 -1.51
N ARG A 45 3.73 20.64 -0.58
CA ARG A 45 3.39 20.71 0.84
C ARG A 45 1.93 21.11 1.08
N ARG A 46 1.46 22.23 0.53
CA ARG A 46 0.11 22.76 0.78
C ARG A 46 -0.98 21.79 0.32
N TYR A 47 -0.79 21.19 -0.86
CA TYR A 47 -1.73 20.19 -1.35
C TYR A 47 -1.77 18.93 -0.49
N LEU A 48 -0.61 18.49 -0.01
CA LEU A 48 -0.52 17.34 0.89
C LEU A 48 -1.18 17.65 2.24
N GLU A 49 -0.94 18.85 2.79
CA GLU A 49 -1.63 19.35 3.98
C GLU A 49 -3.15 19.35 3.80
N ASP A 50 -3.67 19.92 2.69
CA ASP A 50 -5.10 19.93 2.38
C ASP A 50 -5.70 18.50 2.33
N VAL A 51 -4.99 17.54 1.70
CA VAL A 51 -5.44 16.14 1.63
C VAL A 51 -5.47 15.49 3.00
N LEU A 52 -4.41 15.68 3.81
CA LEU A 52 -4.28 15.02 5.11
C LEU A 52 -5.16 15.68 6.19
N GLU A 53 -5.41 16.99 6.13
CA GLU A 53 -6.38 17.64 6.99
C GLU A 53 -7.80 17.07 6.78
N MET A 54 -8.17 16.77 5.53
CA MET A 54 -9.50 16.21 5.22
C MET A 54 -9.59 14.70 5.44
N MET A 55 -8.57 13.96 5.07
CA MET A 55 -8.62 12.50 4.91
C MET A 55 -7.52 11.76 5.69
N GLY A 56 -6.70 12.44 6.46
CA GLY A 56 -5.56 11.86 7.16
C GLY A 56 -5.94 10.69 8.09
N ASP A 57 -7.09 10.75 8.73
CA ASP A 57 -7.63 9.64 9.53
C ASP A 57 -7.76 8.31 8.75
N TYR A 58 -7.83 8.38 7.44
CA TYR A 58 -8.05 7.24 6.55
C TYR A 58 -6.80 6.81 5.77
N VAL A 59 -5.75 7.63 5.81
CA VAL A 59 -4.47 7.36 5.15
C VAL A 59 -3.48 6.83 6.17
N ASP A 60 -2.90 5.67 5.91
CA ASP A 60 -1.90 5.05 6.79
C ASP A 60 -0.48 5.27 6.27
N THR A 61 -0.32 5.29 4.94
CA THR A 61 0.99 5.39 4.30
C THR A 61 0.91 6.24 3.04
N LEU A 62 1.96 7.03 2.78
CA LEU A 62 2.20 7.69 1.50
C LEU A 62 3.38 7.02 0.78
N LYS A 63 3.17 6.54 -0.44
CA LYS A 63 4.18 5.92 -1.29
C LYS A 63 4.68 6.91 -2.35
N TYR A 64 5.98 7.18 -2.35
CA TYR A 64 6.62 7.82 -3.50
C TYR A 64 6.78 6.81 -4.62
N ALA A 65 6.26 7.10 -5.80
CA ALA A 65 6.42 6.22 -6.95
C ALA A 65 7.60 6.67 -7.84
N GLY A 66 8.18 5.71 -8.57
CA GLY A 66 9.20 5.96 -9.60
C GLY A 66 10.47 6.67 -9.12
N GLY A 67 10.75 6.67 -7.82
CA GLY A 67 11.91 7.38 -7.27
C GLY A 67 11.80 8.90 -7.37
N SER A 68 10.60 9.44 -7.43
CA SER A 68 10.33 10.89 -7.60
C SER A 68 11.06 11.76 -6.57
N PHE A 69 11.29 11.27 -5.35
CA PHE A 69 12.06 11.97 -4.32
C PHE A 69 13.54 12.20 -4.72
N ALA A 70 14.10 11.37 -5.58
CA ALA A 70 15.51 11.50 -6.00
C ALA A 70 15.77 12.70 -6.94
N VAL A 71 14.73 13.28 -7.50
CA VAL A 71 14.80 14.52 -8.31
C VAL A 71 14.37 15.77 -7.54
N MET A 72 14.02 15.64 -6.25
CA MET A 72 13.62 16.75 -5.40
C MET A 72 14.77 17.27 -4.54
N PRO A 73 14.75 18.54 -4.15
CA PRO A 73 15.64 19.04 -3.10
C PRO A 73 15.45 18.27 -1.80
N ARG A 74 16.55 17.91 -1.13
CA ARG A 74 16.56 17.14 0.13
C ARG A 74 15.57 17.69 1.19
N GLU A 75 15.56 19.01 1.39
CA GLU A 75 14.69 19.66 2.38
C GLU A 75 13.21 19.62 2.00
N VAL A 76 12.90 19.54 0.71
CA VAL A 76 11.50 19.34 0.27
C VAL A 76 11.02 17.95 0.65
N VAL A 77 11.83 16.91 0.40
CA VAL A 77 11.49 15.54 0.79
C VAL A 77 11.29 15.45 2.31
N ARG A 78 12.24 15.98 3.10
CA ARG A 78 12.12 16.00 4.56
C ARG A 78 10.86 16.72 5.04
N THR A 79 10.52 17.85 4.42
CA THR A 79 9.32 18.62 4.76
C THR A 79 8.04 17.83 4.47
N LEU A 80 7.95 17.18 3.30
CA LEU A 80 6.78 16.38 2.94
C LEU A 80 6.61 15.16 3.87
N ASN A 81 7.72 14.49 4.20
CA ASN A 81 7.69 13.37 5.14
C ASN A 81 7.27 13.83 6.54
N GLY A 82 7.74 15.02 6.97
CA GLY A 82 7.32 15.64 8.23
C GLY A 82 5.81 15.91 8.28
N VAL A 83 5.24 16.45 7.21
CA VAL A 83 3.77 16.64 7.10
C VAL A 83 3.02 15.32 7.24
N CYS A 84 3.51 14.25 6.61
CA CYS A 84 2.91 12.92 6.78
C CYS A 84 2.92 12.48 8.24
N HIS A 85 4.05 12.61 8.92
CA HIS A 85 4.20 12.22 10.33
C HIS A 85 3.33 13.03 11.28
N GLU A 86 3.11 14.35 11.01
CA GLU A 86 2.19 15.20 11.78
C GLU A 86 0.74 14.65 11.75
N HIS A 87 0.39 13.88 10.73
CA HIS A 87 -0.91 13.21 10.57
C HIS A 87 -0.87 11.70 10.84
N GLU A 88 0.18 11.18 11.49
CA GLU A 88 0.36 9.75 11.76
C GLU A 88 0.33 8.89 10.46
N VAL A 89 0.90 9.41 9.37
CA VAL A 89 1.04 8.74 8.08
C VAL A 89 2.50 8.36 7.87
N GLU A 90 2.77 7.07 7.67
CA GLU A 90 4.11 6.58 7.37
C GLU A 90 4.47 6.83 5.90
N VAL A 91 5.77 6.84 5.60
CA VAL A 91 6.26 7.18 4.26
C VAL A 91 7.06 6.02 3.66
N SER A 92 6.67 5.62 2.44
CA SER A 92 7.28 4.53 1.67
C SER A 92 8.05 5.05 0.47
N THR A 93 9.20 4.41 0.18
CA THR A 93 10.08 4.77 -0.94
C THR A 93 9.54 4.31 -2.31
N GLY A 94 8.57 3.39 -2.35
CA GLY A 94 8.29 2.64 -3.58
C GLY A 94 9.51 1.84 -4.05
N GLY A 95 9.45 1.29 -5.26
CA GLY A 95 10.43 0.34 -5.82
C GLY A 95 11.80 0.92 -6.21
N PHE A 96 12.17 2.11 -5.78
CA PHE A 96 13.43 2.77 -6.20
C PHE A 96 14.71 1.99 -5.80
N LEU A 97 14.61 1.07 -4.85
CA LEU A 97 15.73 0.20 -4.48
C LEU A 97 16.27 -0.59 -5.68
N GLU A 98 15.45 -0.95 -6.66
CA GLU A 98 15.89 -1.62 -7.88
C GLU A 98 16.95 -0.80 -8.65
N TYR A 99 16.71 0.51 -8.79
CA TYR A 99 17.70 1.39 -9.40
C TYR A 99 18.99 1.48 -8.55
N VAL A 100 18.87 1.53 -7.23
CA VAL A 100 20.02 1.56 -6.31
C VAL A 100 20.89 0.31 -6.46
N LEU A 101 20.26 -0.86 -6.66
CA LEU A 101 20.97 -2.13 -6.88
C LEU A 101 21.82 -2.14 -8.16
N THR A 102 21.53 -1.29 -9.13
CA THR A 102 22.37 -1.15 -10.34
C THR A 102 23.64 -0.34 -10.10
N GLN A 103 23.76 0.32 -8.96
CA GLN A 103 24.87 1.20 -8.64
C GLN A 103 26.05 0.40 -8.04
N ARG A 104 27.26 0.99 -8.11
CA ARG A 104 28.49 0.36 -7.60
C ARG A 104 28.74 0.69 -6.13
N GLY A 105 29.57 -0.12 -5.50
CA GLY A 105 29.98 0.07 -4.11
C GLY A 105 28.85 -0.25 -3.11
N ASP A 106 28.89 0.36 -1.95
CA ASP A 106 27.88 0.20 -0.91
C ASP A 106 26.69 1.16 -1.14
N ALA A 107 26.07 1.09 -2.29
CA ALA A 107 24.94 1.96 -2.62
C ALA A 107 23.71 1.65 -1.77
N VAL A 108 23.45 0.36 -1.48
CA VAL A 108 22.29 -0.06 -0.67
C VAL A 108 22.45 0.45 0.76
N GLY A 109 23.60 0.29 1.40
CA GLY A 109 23.82 0.80 2.77
C GLY A 109 23.60 2.30 2.87
N ARG A 110 24.19 3.05 1.95
CA ARG A 110 24.04 4.52 1.87
C ARG A 110 22.59 4.93 1.60
N TYR A 111 21.88 4.20 0.75
CA TYR A 111 20.46 4.45 0.49
C TYR A 111 19.60 4.26 1.74
N LEU A 112 19.79 3.18 2.48
CA LEU A 112 19.05 2.92 3.72
C LEU A 112 19.36 3.98 4.80
N GLU A 113 20.60 4.45 4.89
CA GLU A 113 20.98 5.53 5.78
C GLU A 113 20.28 6.86 5.38
N GLU A 114 20.32 7.21 4.10
CA GLU A 114 19.64 8.39 3.55
C GLU A 114 18.12 8.34 3.76
N CYS A 115 17.49 7.18 3.57
CA CYS A 115 16.06 6.98 3.85
C CYS A 115 15.71 7.35 5.30
N ARG A 116 16.49 6.86 6.26
CA ARG A 116 16.29 7.20 7.68
C ARG A 116 16.46 8.68 7.96
N GLU A 117 17.49 9.30 7.40
CA GLU A 117 17.77 10.73 7.61
C GLU A 117 16.69 11.63 7.01
N LEU A 118 16.04 11.19 5.94
CA LEU A 118 14.94 11.92 5.29
C LEU A 118 13.58 11.64 5.92
N GLY A 119 13.49 10.67 6.85
CA GLY A 119 12.24 10.33 7.53
C GLY A 119 11.36 9.37 6.71
N PHE A 120 11.95 8.47 5.93
CA PHE A 120 11.20 7.33 5.41
C PHE A 120 11.06 6.26 6.48
N ASP A 121 9.91 5.60 6.51
CA ASP A 121 9.58 4.52 7.44
C ASP A 121 9.67 3.15 6.77
N ILE A 122 9.27 3.08 5.50
CA ILE A 122 9.09 1.86 4.74
C ILE A 122 9.98 1.88 3.50
N VAL A 123 10.69 0.78 3.26
CA VAL A 123 11.42 0.54 2.01
C VAL A 123 10.76 -0.61 1.27
N GLU A 124 10.33 -0.34 0.05
CA GLU A 124 9.80 -1.35 -0.85
C GLU A 124 10.93 -2.11 -1.53
N ILE A 125 10.77 -3.42 -1.63
CA ILE A 125 11.75 -4.33 -2.24
C ILE A 125 11.06 -5.01 -3.41
N SER A 126 11.31 -4.55 -4.61
CA SER A 126 10.76 -5.08 -5.86
C SER A 126 11.85 -5.66 -6.76
N SER A 127 11.45 -6.39 -7.78
CA SER A 127 12.31 -6.98 -8.79
C SER A 127 11.61 -7.05 -10.16
N GLY A 128 10.84 -6.01 -10.49
CA GLY A 128 10.15 -5.89 -11.78
C GLY A 128 11.11 -5.61 -12.92
N PHE A 129 12.12 -4.75 -12.69
CA PHE A 129 13.10 -4.31 -13.70
C PHE A 129 14.44 -5.01 -13.60
N VAL A 130 14.80 -5.54 -12.43
CA VAL A 130 16.08 -6.22 -12.22
C VAL A 130 15.83 -7.68 -11.81
N THR A 131 16.68 -8.57 -12.32
CA THR A 131 16.61 -9.98 -11.93
C THR A 131 17.58 -10.25 -10.80
N LEU A 132 17.06 -10.73 -9.68
CA LEU A 132 17.82 -11.12 -8.50
C LEU A 132 17.51 -12.56 -8.10
N PRO A 133 18.49 -13.30 -7.58
CA PRO A 133 18.21 -14.55 -6.88
C PRO A 133 17.23 -14.33 -5.73
N VAL A 134 16.32 -15.28 -5.52
CA VAL A 134 15.32 -15.20 -4.45
C VAL A 134 15.96 -15.01 -3.07
N ASP A 135 17.09 -15.67 -2.81
CA ASP A 135 17.82 -15.52 -1.54
C ASP A 135 18.33 -14.09 -1.33
N ASP A 136 18.74 -13.41 -2.38
CA ASP A 136 19.20 -12.02 -2.31
C ASP A 136 18.04 -11.06 -1.99
N LEU A 137 16.85 -11.29 -2.56
CA LEU A 137 15.63 -10.55 -2.20
C LEU A 137 15.28 -10.71 -0.72
N VAL A 138 15.36 -11.93 -0.21
CA VAL A 138 15.13 -12.21 1.23
C VAL A 138 16.24 -11.58 2.09
N HIS A 139 17.48 -11.55 1.64
CA HIS A 139 18.57 -10.85 2.32
C HIS A 139 18.33 -9.33 2.37
N LEU A 140 17.81 -8.71 1.30
CA LEU A 140 17.43 -7.30 1.30
C LEU A 140 16.36 -7.00 2.34
N THR A 141 15.35 -7.87 2.50
CA THR A 141 14.33 -7.72 3.56
C THR A 141 14.99 -7.66 4.95
N LYS A 142 15.91 -8.56 5.23
CA LYS A 142 16.67 -8.57 6.51
C LYS A 142 17.55 -7.32 6.65
N ALA A 143 18.15 -6.84 5.56
CA ALA A 143 19.00 -5.65 5.56
C ALA A 143 18.19 -4.38 5.86
N VAL A 144 17.03 -4.19 5.23
CA VAL A 144 16.10 -3.08 5.49
C VAL A 144 15.66 -3.10 6.96
N ARG A 145 15.24 -4.27 7.47
CA ARG A 145 14.86 -4.41 8.87
C ARG A 145 16.00 -4.09 9.84
N LYS A 146 17.22 -4.57 9.54
CA LYS A 146 18.43 -4.29 10.35
C LYS A 146 18.76 -2.79 10.37
N ALA A 147 18.46 -2.08 9.30
CA ALA A 147 18.63 -0.62 9.23
C ALA A 147 17.58 0.14 10.06
N GLY A 148 16.60 -0.53 10.68
CA GLY A 148 15.54 0.08 11.48
C GLY A 148 14.38 0.61 10.65
N LEU A 149 14.27 0.18 9.38
CA LEU A 149 13.17 0.51 8.47
C LEU A 149 12.24 -0.70 8.34
N LYS A 150 11.00 -0.46 7.92
CA LYS A 150 10.00 -1.51 7.66
C LYS A 150 10.18 -2.03 6.22
N PRO A 151 10.51 -3.31 6.02
CA PRO A 151 10.56 -3.86 4.67
C PRO A 151 9.15 -4.17 4.17
N LYS A 152 8.84 -3.71 2.96
CA LYS A 152 7.61 -4.01 2.22
C LYS A 152 7.96 -4.60 0.85
N PRO A 153 8.21 -5.91 0.77
CA PRO A 153 8.45 -6.57 -0.50
C PRO A 153 7.24 -6.52 -1.41
N GLU A 154 7.50 -6.29 -2.71
CA GLU A 154 6.52 -6.40 -3.77
C GLU A 154 6.67 -7.75 -4.48
N VAL A 155 5.57 -8.44 -4.64
CA VAL A 155 5.51 -9.77 -5.24
C VAL A 155 4.41 -9.81 -6.28
N GLY A 156 4.73 -10.27 -7.48
CA GLY A 156 3.79 -10.43 -8.58
C GLY A 156 3.96 -11.76 -9.30
N ILE A 157 3.01 -12.08 -10.17
CA ILE A 157 3.08 -13.27 -11.04
C ILE A 157 3.65 -12.94 -12.41
N GLN A 158 3.64 -11.68 -12.82
CA GLN A 158 4.06 -11.23 -14.14
C GLN A 158 5.57 -11.03 -14.20
N PHE A 159 6.23 -11.54 -15.26
CA PHE A 159 7.60 -11.14 -15.57
C PHE A 159 7.60 -9.77 -16.24
N GLY A 160 8.62 -8.96 -15.98
CA GLY A 160 8.77 -7.63 -16.59
C GLY A 160 7.74 -6.60 -16.15
N ALA A 161 6.95 -6.86 -15.09
CA ALA A 161 6.02 -5.89 -14.52
C ALA A 161 6.78 -4.67 -13.98
N GLY A 162 6.35 -3.48 -14.34
CA GLY A 162 7.02 -2.24 -13.93
C GLY A 162 6.13 -1.01 -14.04
N GLY A 163 4.82 -1.19 -14.18
CA GLY A 163 3.81 -0.13 -14.14
C GLY A 163 3.60 0.64 -15.46
N THR A 164 4.27 0.26 -16.55
CA THR A 164 4.11 0.92 -17.86
C THR A 164 4.12 -0.04 -19.05
N SER A 165 4.03 -1.33 -18.80
CA SER A 165 4.07 -2.37 -19.82
C SER A 165 2.77 -2.43 -20.61
N SER A 166 2.81 -2.83 -21.90
CA SER A 166 1.58 -3.15 -22.62
C SER A 166 1.14 -4.59 -22.36
N VAL A 167 -0.13 -4.88 -22.59
CA VAL A 167 -0.67 -6.25 -22.48
C VAL A 167 0.15 -7.24 -23.32
N GLU A 168 0.47 -6.87 -24.57
CA GLU A 168 1.22 -7.71 -25.50
C GLU A 168 2.66 -7.95 -25.03
N ALA A 169 3.31 -6.94 -24.44
CA ALA A 169 4.65 -7.07 -23.90
C ALA A 169 4.67 -8.03 -22.70
N LEU A 170 3.71 -7.89 -21.78
CA LEU A 170 3.59 -8.79 -20.63
C LEU A 170 3.24 -10.22 -21.04
N GLU A 171 2.33 -10.41 -22.00
CA GLU A 171 2.01 -11.73 -22.54
C GLU A 171 3.25 -12.41 -23.18
N ALA A 172 4.12 -11.64 -23.83
CA ALA A 172 5.35 -12.16 -24.43
C ALA A 172 6.38 -12.60 -23.38
N GLU A 173 6.49 -11.88 -22.26
CA GLU A 173 7.37 -12.25 -21.13
C GLU A 173 6.86 -13.46 -20.35
N GLY A 174 5.52 -13.64 -20.29
CA GLY A 174 4.87 -14.73 -19.58
C GLY A 174 4.75 -14.50 -18.08
N THR A 175 4.15 -15.47 -17.40
CA THR A 175 3.84 -15.40 -15.97
C THR A 175 4.55 -16.49 -15.17
N ARG A 176 4.82 -16.18 -13.91
CA ARG A 176 5.25 -17.17 -12.92
C ARG A 176 4.06 -17.99 -12.44
N ASP A 177 4.31 -19.21 -11.98
CA ASP A 177 3.32 -19.94 -11.20
C ASP A 177 2.99 -19.18 -9.91
N VAL A 178 1.71 -19.08 -9.61
CA VAL A 178 1.24 -18.35 -8.41
C VAL A 178 1.79 -18.96 -7.12
N GLY A 179 2.07 -20.24 -7.07
CA GLY A 179 2.69 -20.92 -5.94
C GLY A 179 4.10 -20.39 -5.66
N GLN A 180 4.87 -20.03 -6.70
CA GLN A 180 6.21 -19.42 -6.52
C GLN A 180 6.10 -18.01 -5.91
N ALA A 181 5.12 -17.21 -6.34
CA ALA A 181 4.85 -15.90 -5.78
C ALA A 181 4.45 -16.01 -4.29
N ILE A 182 3.59 -16.97 -3.95
CA ILE A 182 3.16 -17.23 -2.57
C ILE A 182 4.33 -17.69 -1.70
N GLU A 183 5.18 -18.59 -2.20
CA GLU A 183 6.35 -19.06 -1.47
C GLU A 183 7.33 -17.89 -1.20
N LEU A 184 7.55 -17.04 -2.19
CA LEU A 184 8.37 -15.84 -2.03
C LEU A 184 7.78 -14.90 -0.97
N ALA A 185 6.47 -14.65 -1.01
CA ALA A 185 5.78 -13.83 -0.01
C ALA A 185 5.98 -14.39 1.41
N LYS A 186 5.78 -15.70 1.60
CA LYS A 186 6.00 -16.37 2.89
C LYS A 186 7.44 -16.23 3.38
N ARG A 187 8.42 -16.41 2.52
CA ARG A 187 9.85 -16.23 2.85
C ARG A 187 10.19 -14.79 3.26
N HIS A 188 9.57 -13.80 2.63
CA HIS A 188 9.71 -12.41 3.04
C HIS A 188 9.10 -12.15 4.42
N LEU A 189 7.90 -12.71 4.70
CA LEU A 189 7.26 -12.60 6.02
C LEU A 189 8.12 -13.26 7.11
N GLU A 190 8.67 -14.43 6.86
CA GLU A 190 9.62 -15.10 7.77
C GLU A 190 10.90 -14.28 8.00
N ALA A 191 11.34 -13.53 6.99
CA ALA A 191 12.47 -12.62 7.10
C ALA A 191 12.14 -11.32 7.85
N GLY A 192 10.86 -11.11 8.18
CA GLY A 192 10.34 -9.98 8.95
C GLY A 192 9.83 -8.83 8.09
N ALA A 193 9.28 -9.12 6.92
CA ALA A 193 8.53 -8.15 6.14
C ALA A 193 7.35 -7.61 6.97
N HIS A 194 7.11 -6.31 6.84
CA HIS A 194 6.00 -5.64 7.51
C HIS A 194 4.67 -5.93 6.80
N MET A 195 4.68 -5.91 5.47
CA MET A 195 3.54 -6.10 4.57
C MET A 195 4.09 -6.61 3.24
N ILE A 196 3.31 -7.38 2.51
CA ILE A 196 3.63 -7.78 1.13
C ILE A 196 2.76 -6.95 0.18
N MET A 197 3.39 -6.18 -0.70
CA MET A 197 2.69 -5.53 -1.81
C MET A 197 2.47 -6.56 -2.92
N ILE A 198 1.25 -6.63 -3.43
CA ILE A 198 0.91 -7.47 -4.59
C ILE A 198 0.83 -6.58 -5.82
N GLU A 199 1.77 -6.80 -6.75
CA GLU A 199 1.82 -6.13 -8.05
C GLU A 199 0.53 -6.36 -8.84
N SER A 200 -0.04 -5.30 -9.40
CA SER A 200 -1.31 -5.36 -10.15
C SER A 200 -1.16 -5.79 -11.60
N GLU A 201 -0.02 -5.51 -12.25
CA GLU A 201 0.22 -5.92 -13.63
C GLU A 201 0.22 -7.45 -13.75
N GLY A 202 -0.54 -7.95 -14.71
CA GLY A 202 -0.76 -9.39 -14.88
C GLY A 202 -1.87 -9.96 -13.99
N ILE A 203 -2.47 -9.17 -13.09
CA ILE A 203 -3.58 -9.58 -12.21
C ILE A 203 -4.83 -8.77 -12.48
N THR A 204 -4.83 -7.47 -12.21
CA THR A 204 -5.96 -6.57 -12.43
C THR A 204 -5.63 -5.42 -13.39
N GLU A 205 -4.36 -5.25 -13.71
CA GLU A 205 -3.85 -4.23 -14.60
C GLU A 205 -3.11 -4.87 -15.79
N GLN A 206 -3.22 -4.25 -16.97
CA GLN A 206 -2.59 -4.71 -18.22
C GLN A 206 -2.85 -6.19 -18.55
N VAL A 207 -4.08 -6.63 -18.30
CA VAL A 207 -4.59 -7.97 -18.62
C VAL A 207 -5.89 -7.88 -19.39
N ARG A 208 -6.18 -8.89 -20.21
CA ARG A 208 -7.47 -8.98 -20.94
C ARG A 208 -8.62 -9.36 -20.00
N GLU A 209 -8.32 -10.20 -19.02
CA GLU A 209 -9.26 -10.65 -18.01
C GLU A 209 -8.57 -10.67 -16.65
N TRP A 210 -9.25 -10.18 -15.62
CA TRP A 210 -8.70 -10.16 -14.26
C TRP A 210 -8.45 -11.57 -13.73
N ARG A 211 -7.29 -11.77 -13.17
CA ARG A 211 -6.86 -13.02 -12.55
C ARG A 211 -7.34 -13.11 -11.09
N THR A 212 -8.66 -13.10 -10.93
CA THR A 212 -9.30 -13.21 -9.59
C THR A 212 -8.97 -14.54 -8.90
N ASP A 213 -8.64 -15.58 -9.65
CA ASP A 213 -8.12 -16.85 -9.16
C ASP A 213 -6.78 -16.68 -8.40
N VAL A 214 -5.88 -15.84 -8.92
CA VAL A 214 -4.59 -15.52 -8.29
C VAL A 214 -4.81 -14.80 -6.98
N VAL A 215 -5.67 -13.78 -6.97
CA VAL A 215 -6.00 -13.02 -5.75
C VAL A 215 -6.58 -13.94 -4.67
N ALA A 216 -7.56 -14.77 -5.03
CA ALA A 216 -8.18 -15.72 -4.09
C ALA A 216 -7.16 -16.68 -3.48
N ARG A 217 -6.23 -17.18 -4.27
CA ARG A 217 -5.19 -18.08 -3.83
C ARG A 217 -4.17 -17.38 -2.90
N ILE A 218 -3.73 -16.19 -3.25
CA ILE A 218 -2.84 -15.38 -2.40
C ILE A 218 -3.50 -15.11 -1.03
N VAL A 219 -4.74 -14.64 -1.01
CA VAL A 219 -5.47 -14.37 0.25
C VAL A 219 -5.62 -15.63 1.09
N SER A 220 -5.94 -16.77 0.46
CA SER A 220 -6.11 -18.05 1.17
C SER A 220 -4.82 -18.58 1.79
N GLU A 221 -3.67 -18.39 1.15
CA GLU A 221 -2.41 -19.01 1.56
C GLU A 221 -1.46 -18.07 2.32
N VAL A 222 -1.57 -16.76 2.13
CA VAL A 222 -0.72 -15.76 2.80
C VAL A 222 -1.47 -15.05 3.92
N GLY A 223 -2.78 -14.85 3.77
CA GLY A 223 -3.62 -14.10 4.69
C GLY A 223 -3.84 -12.65 4.23
N LEU A 224 -5.09 -12.18 4.37
CA LEU A 224 -5.51 -10.84 3.94
C LEU A 224 -4.76 -9.74 4.72
N GLU A 225 -4.47 -9.99 5.99
CA GLU A 225 -3.78 -9.09 6.91
C GLU A 225 -2.31 -8.86 6.56
N HIS A 226 -1.70 -9.75 5.78
CA HIS A 226 -0.29 -9.69 5.41
C HIS A 226 -0.04 -9.11 4.02
N VAL A 227 -1.09 -8.90 3.24
CA VAL A 227 -0.98 -8.43 1.85
C VAL A 227 -1.66 -7.09 1.66
N MET A 228 -1.12 -6.27 0.77
CA MET A 228 -1.70 -5.05 0.25
C MET A 228 -1.77 -5.16 -1.26
N PHE A 229 -2.90 -4.81 -1.85
CA PHE A 229 -3.09 -4.89 -3.30
C PHE A 229 -2.98 -3.51 -3.94
N GLU A 230 -2.27 -3.42 -5.05
CA GLU A 230 -2.33 -2.24 -5.90
C GLU A 230 -3.71 -2.17 -6.56
N ALA A 231 -4.35 -1.00 -6.47
CA ALA A 231 -5.72 -0.81 -6.92
C ALA A 231 -5.96 0.64 -7.34
N ALA A 232 -5.13 1.13 -8.28
CA ALA A 232 -5.16 2.52 -8.71
C ALA A 232 -6.45 2.93 -9.48
N GLU A 233 -7.29 1.98 -9.86
CA GLU A 233 -8.54 2.24 -10.57
C GLU A 233 -9.76 1.98 -9.66
N PRO A 234 -10.82 2.83 -9.73
CA PRO A 234 -12.02 2.70 -8.89
C PRO A 234 -12.72 1.36 -9.02
N ASP A 235 -12.77 0.77 -10.20
CA ASP A 235 -13.37 -0.54 -10.43
C ASP A 235 -12.59 -1.64 -9.70
N VAL A 236 -11.26 -1.53 -9.66
CA VAL A 236 -10.37 -2.50 -9.01
C VAL A 236 -10.55 -2.45 -7.50
N PHE A 237 -10.43 -1.28 -6.85
CA PHE A 237 -10.62 -1.23 -5.40
C PHE A 237 -12.06 -1.55 -4.97
N SER A 238 -13.06 -1.21 -5.79
CA SER A 238 -14.45 -1.58 -5.53
C SER A 238 -14.64 -3.11 -5.56
N TRP A 239 -13.99 -3.78 -6.51
CA TRP A 239 -14.01 -5.23 -6.58
C TRP A 239 -13.36 -5.87 -5.35
N TYR A 240 -12.19 -5.36 -4.91
CA TYR A 240 -11.53 -5.86 -3.70
C TYR A 240 -12.43 -5.71 -2.46
N VAL A 241 -13.02 -4.52 -2.25
CA VAL A 241 -13.88 -4.28 -1.09
C VAL A 241 -15.15 -5.13 -1.14
N LYS A 242 -15.77 -5.32 -2.32
CA LYS A 242 -16.94 -6.19 -2.49
C LYS A 242 -16.65 -7.66 -2.14
N ASN A 243 -15.47 -8.17 -2.48
CA ASN A 243 -15.17 -9.58 -2.36
C ASN A 243 -14.42 -9.94 -1.07
N TYR A 244 -13.65 -9.01 -0.50
CA TYR A 244 -12.82 -9.25 0.69
C TYR A 244 -13.21 -8.37 1.89
N GLY A 245 -14.20 -7.50 1.74
CA GLY A 245 -14.67 -6.62 2.80
C GLY A 245 -13.86 -5.34 2.96
N ILE A 246 -14.31 -4.48 3.86
CA ILE A 246 -13.73 -3.16 4.06
C ILE A 246 -12.33 -3.19 4.71
N ASP A 247 -11.92 -4.35 5.23
CA ASP A 247 -10.62 -4.57 5.88
C ASP A 247 -9.50 -4.96 4.91
N VAL A 248 -9.75 -5.05 3.60
CA VAL A 248 -8.70 -5.28 2.61
C VAL A 248 -7.72 -4.10 2.58
N ASN A 249 -6.40 -4.41 2.57
CA ASN A 249 -5.37 -3.39 2.49
C ASN A 249 -5.14 -3.01 1.03
N LEU A 250 -5.12 -1.71 0.74
CA LEU A 250 -5.12 -1.19 -0.63
C LEU A 250 -4.12 -0.04 -0.80
N PHE A 251 -3.42 -0.07 -1.92
CA PHE A 251 -2.69 1.07 -2.46
C PHE A 251 -3.52 1.71 -3.57
N VAL A 252 -3.82 3.00 -3.44
CA VAL A 252 -4.66 3.77 -4.38
C VAL A 252 -4.00 5.10 -4.74
N ASP A 253 -4.45 5.74 -5.78
CA ASP A 253 -4.04 7.13 -6.05
C ASP A 253 -4.62 8.07 -4.99
N HIS A 254 -3.86 9.10 -4.58
CA HIS A 254 -4.30 10.07 -3.57
C HIS A 254 -5.61 10.76 -3.93
N SER A 255 -5.88 10.96 -5.22
CA SER A 255 -7.12 11.57 -5.71
C SER A 255 -8.36 10.71 -5.48
N GLN A 256 -8.20 9.43 -5.16
CA GLN A 256 -9.27 8.44 -5.03
C GLN A 256 -9.62 8.11 -3.57
N ILE A 257 -8.89 8.67 -2.59
CA ILE A 257 -9.07 8.33 -1.17
C ILE A 257 -10.50 8.60 -0.69
N VAL A 258 -11.13 9.69 -1.12
CA VAL A 258 -12.52 10.03 -0.74
C VAL A 258 -13.49 8.98 -1.25
N GLN A 259 -13.36 8.55 -2.51
CA GLN A 259 -14.23 7.54 -3.10
C GLN A 259 -14.06 6.18 -2.41
N LEU A 260 -12.83 5.77 -2.14
CA LEU A 260 -12.53 4.53 -1.41
C LEU A 260 -13.15 4.56 -0.01
N GLU A 261 -13.03 5.66 0.72
CA GLU A 261 -13.59 5.74 2.08
C GLU A 261 -15.12 5.84 2.08
N CYS A 262 -15.73 6.51 1.12
CA CYS A 262 -17.18 6.44 0.93
C CYS A 262 -17.67 5.01 0.70
N LEU A 263 -16.94 4.23 -0.09
CA LEU A 263 -17.23 2.82 -0.34
C LEU A 263 -17.11 2.01 0.96
N ARG A 264 -16.00 2.14 1.70
CA ARG A 264 -15.76 1.42 2.95
C ARG A 264 -16.75 1.80 4.04
N ALA A 265 -17.13 3.06 4.13
CA ALA A 265 -18.13 3.55 5.07
C ALA A 265 -19.55 3.00 4.77
N GLY A 266 -19.77 2.44 3.58
CA GLY A 266 -21.08 1.94 3.14
C GLY A 266 -21.93 3.03 2.46
N PHE A 267 -21.33 4.16 2.12
CA PHE A 267 -22.02 5.25 1.41
C PHE A 267 -21.97 5.03 -0.10
N TRP A 268 -21.54 6.01 -0.84
CA TRP A 268 -21.50 5.99 -2.29
C TRP A 268 -20.04 5.87 -2.79
N GLY A 269 -19.51 4.66 -2.93
CA GLY A 269 -18.23 4.42 -3.62
C GLY A 269 -18.46 4.25 -5.12
N THR A 270 -19.37 3.33 -5.47
CA THR A 270 -19.87 3.11 -6.83
C THR A 270 -21.40 2.96 -6.78
N GLN A 271 -22.07 3.15 -7.93
CA GLN A 271 -23.54 3.11 -7.97
C GLN A 271 -24.14 1.82 -7.40
N ASP A 272 -23.49 0.69 -7.62
CA ASP A 272 -23.95 -0.63 -7.19
C ASP A 272 -23.57 -0.97 -5.74
N THR A 273 -22.77 -0.14 -5.06
CA THR A 273 -22.30 -0.40 -3.68
C THR A 273 -23.00 0.43 -2.61
N CYS A 274 -23.75 1.47 -2.98
CA CYS A 274 -24.43 2.36 -2.05
C CYS A 274 -25.32 1.58 -1.07
N GLY A 275 -25.01 1.67 0.23
CA GLY A 275 -25.76 0.98 1.30
C GLY A 275 -25.56 -0.55 1.35
N ARG A 276 -24.66 -1.12 0.55
CA ARG A 276 -24.47 -2.58 0.46
C ARG A 276 -23.22 -3.09 1.19
N MET A 277 -22.28 -2.21 1.52
CA MET A 277 -21.12 -2.60 2.33
C MET A 277 -21.52 -2.57 3.79
N LEU A 278 -21.56 -3.74 4.42
CA LEU A 278 -22.05 -3.90 5.79
C LEU A 278 -20.97 -4.53 6.67
N THR A 279 -20.97 -4.13 7.94
CA THR A 279 -20.18 -4.77 8.98
C THR A 279 -21.10 -5.19 10.15
N TYR A 280 -20.69 -6.25 10.83
CA TYR A 280 -21.38 -6.75 12.01
C TYR A 280 -20.42 -6.86 13.20
N GLY A 281 -20.85 -6.39 14.36
CA GLY A 281 -20.09 -6.42 15.60
C GLY A 281 -19.14 -5.21 15.79
N ALA A 282 -18.62 -5.09 17.01
CA ALA A 282 -17.65 -4.06 17.37
C ALA A 282 -16.28 -4.38 16.76
N ARG A 283 -15.63 -3.39 16.15
CA ARG A 283 -14.34 -3.55 15.44
C ARG A 283 -13.12 -3.22 16.29
N ASN A 284 -13.36 -2.61 17.46
CA ASN A 284 -12.30 -2.15 18.36
C ASN A 284 -11.81 -3.24 19.36
N GLU A 285 -12.36 -4.46 19.29
CA GLU A 285 -12.07 -5.54 20.26
C GLU A 285 -11.08 -6.60 19.72
N ARG A 286 -10.23 -6.30 18.71
CA ARG A 286 -9.27 -7.29 18.23
C ARG A 286 -7.89 -6.70 18.09
#